data_07ed1b3649ee87e73a0c88ea08fdd8db
#
_entry.id   07ed1b3649ee87e73a0c88ea08fdd8db
#
_cell.length_a   1.000
_cell.length_b   1.000
_cell.length_c   1.000
_cell.angle_alpha   90.00
_cell.angle_beta   90.00
_cell.angle_gamma   90.00
#
_symmetry.space_group_name_H-M   'P 1'
#
loop_
_entity.id
_entity.type
_entity.pdbx_description
1 polymer ?
#
loop_
_entity_poly.entity_id
_entity_poly.type
_entity_poly.pdbx_seq_one_letter_code
_entity_poly.pdbx_strand_id
1 'polypeptide(L)'
;MTTLSISRSQTLTAMAVRLGAFAVFVAILIYFAVQARGFLSPFNLINVVEQTTILGLLGFAMTVVFIGTGTDVQKGGIDLSIAANAGLSAAIYAVLLKNGHGDPVAALAAVGSGVVVGLLNGFAVVRLRIMPLLATLAVMNIAAGLELTVTENTVVGASSPLLALLTSGRFLGISSLAWCLILVSSLLVAVVHYSRTGLRLYAVGGQIEAARAAGINTGRYILGSYVFSGFVAGVTSILIVSRLSASTPGTSLLLLPILASALLGTV
;
A
#
# COMPACT_ATOMS: atom_id res chain seq x y z
N MET A 1 10.56 39.21 -1.51
CA MET A 1 11.34 38.04 -1.07
C MET A 1 11.50 38.12 0.43
N THR A 2 10.56 37.60 1.20
CA THR A 2 10.63 37.47 2.65
C THR A 2 11.10 36.06 2.96
N THR A 3 12.40 35.89 3.21
CA THR A 3 12.96 34.67 3.79
C THR A 3 12.38 34.53 5.19
N LEU A 4 11.40 33.65 5.35
CA LEU A 4 10.92 33.20 6.66
C LEU A 4 12.11 32.52 7.35
N SER A 5 12.83 33.23 8.21
CA SER A 5 13.79 32.67 9.12
C SER A 5 13.03 31.75 10.08
N ILE A 6 13.11 30.43 9.83
CA ILE A 6 12.61 29.45 10.78
C ILE A 6 13.35 29.70 12.09
N SER A 7 12.63 30.13 13.12
CA SER A 7 13.21 30.46 14.42
C SER A 7 13.89 29.21 14.99
N ARG A 8 15.08 29.38 15.57
CA ARG A 8 15.86 28.30 16.24
C ARG A 8 15.02 27.53 17.27
N SER A 9 14.02 28.18 17.87
CA SER A 9 13.07 27.58 18.79
C SER A 9 12.12 26.58 18.09
N GLN A 10 11.68 26.87 16.87
CA GLN A 10 10.79 25.96 16.11
C GLN A 10 11.50 24.69 15.67
N THR A 11 12.78 24.78 15.30
CA THR A 11 13.60 23.60 14.99
C THR A 11 13.88 22.76 16.23
N LEU A 12 14.14 23.37 17.38
CA LEU A 12 14.35 22.66 18.64
C LEU A 12 13.06 21.95 19.12
N THR A 13 11.91 22.60 18.99
CA THR A 13 10.62 22.00 19.36
C THR A 13 10.28 20.82 18.46
N ALA A 14 10.46 20.94 17.14
CA ALA A 14 10.23 19.84 16.21
C ALA A 14 11.18 18.66 16.48
N MET A 15 12.45 18.93 16.80
CA MET A 15 13.41 17.90 17.14
C MET A 15 13.07 17.21 18.48
N ALA A 16 12.62 17.98 19.47
CA ALA A 16 12.18 17.44 20.76
C ALA A 16 10.94 16.54 20.62
N VAL A 17 9.98 16.92 19.79
CA VAL A 17 8.78 16.10 19.51
C VAL A 17 9.16 14.81 18.80
N ARG A 18 10.04 14.84 17.82
CA ARG A 18 10.53 13.64 17.11
C ARG A 18 11.29 12.69 18.03
N LEU A 19 12.22 13.23 18.83
CA LEU A 19 12.96 12.44 19.81
C LEU A 19 12.05 11.87 20.90
N GLY A 20 11.05 12.64 21.34
CA GLY A 20 10.06 12.19 22.31
C GLY A 20 9.20 11.02 21.77
N ALA A 21 8.70 11.14 20.54
CA ALA A 21 7.94 10.06 19.91
C ALA A 21 8.78 8.79 19.73
N PHE A 22 10.03 8.93 19.30
CA PHE A 22 10.95 7.80 19.17
C PHE A 22 11.28 7.18 20.54
N ALA A 23 11.50 7.98 21.57
CA ALA A 23 11.76 7.49 22.92
C ALA A 23 10.58 6.72 23.48
N VAL A 24 9.35 7.20 23.29
CA VAL A 24 8.11 6.49 23.68
C VAL A 24 8.00 5.15 22.93
N PHE A 25 8.26 5.14 21.63
CA PHE A 25 8.25 3.91 20.84
C PHE A 25 9.26 2.88 21.38
N VAL A 26 10.51 3.31 21.62
CA VAL A 26 11.55 2.44 22.18
C VAL A 26 11.17 1.95 23.58
N ALA A 27 10.61 2.82 24.43
CA ALA A 27 10.16 2.45 25.77
C ALA A 27 9.05 1.37 25.73
N ILE A 28 8.11 1.48 24.78
CA ILE A 28 7.06 0.47 24.56
C ILE A 28 7.69 -0.86 24.11
N LEU A 29 8.64 -0.83 23.19
CA LEU A 29 9.33 -2.05 22.75
C LEU A 29 10.09 -2.72 23.91
N ILE A 30 10.80 -1.97 24.72
CA ILE A 30 11.53 -2.47 25.89
C ILE A 30 10.53 -3.07 26.90
N TYR A 31 9.41 -2.38 27.14
CA TYR A 31 8.38 -2.88 28.05
C TYR A 31 7.87 -4.26 27.61
N PHE A 32 7.49 -4.41 26.33
CA PHE A 32 7.02 -5.70 25.81
C PHE A 32 8.13 -6.75 25.75
N ALA A 33 9.37 -6.37 25.45
CA ALA A 33 10.51 -7.28 25.45
C ALA A 33 10.77 -7.89 26.84
N VAL A 34 10.52 -7.13 27.90
CA VAL A 34 10.72 -7.58 29.29
C VAL A 34 9.49 -8.31 29.84
N GLN A 35 8.29 -7.80 29.58
CA GLN A 35 7.06 -8.31 30.21
C GLN A 35 6.38 -9.43 29.44
N ALA A 36 6.45 -9.43 28.12
CA ALA A 36 5.76 -10.42 27.29
C ALA A 36 6.67 -11.60 26.97
N ARG A 37 6.40 -12.76 27.58
CA ARG A 37 7.13 -13.99 27.29
C ARG A 37 7.04 -14.34 25.80
N GLY A 38 8.19 -14.49 25.17
CA GLY A 38 8.27 -14.85 23.76
C GLY A 38 8.16 -13.66 22.77
N PHE A 39 8.09 -12.41 23.25
CA PHE A 39 8.05 -11.23 22.35
C PHE A 39 9.25 -11.20 21.39
N LEU A 40 10.46 -11.47 21.87
CA LEU A 40 11.67 -11.55 21.07
C LEU A 40 11.94 -12.97 20.51
N SER A 41 10.99 -13.90 20.63
CA SER A 41 11.19 -15.24 20.05
C SER A 41 11.27 -15.16 18.51
N PRO A 42 12.10 -16.03 17.87
CA PRO A 42 12.16 -16.08 16.40
C PRO A 42 10.80 -16.28 15.74
N PHE A 43 9.92 -17.06 16.37
CA PHE A 43 8.56 -17.26 15.90
C PHE A 43 7.75 -15.97 15.84
N ASN A 44 7.79 -15.18 16.93
CA ASN A 44 7.05 -13.90 16.99
C ASN A 44 7.65 -12.87 16.03
N LEU A 45 8.99 -12.78 15.93
CA LEU A 45 9.65 -11.86 14.99
C LEU A 45 9.30 -12.18 13.54
N ILE A 46 9.26 -13.46 13.17
CA ILE A 46 8.81 -13.88 11.82
C ILE A 46 7.35 -13.47 11.61
N ASN A 47 6.46 -13.70 12.56
CA ASN A 47 5.06 -13.29 12.48
C ASN A 47 4.91 -11.78 12.30
N VAL A 48 5.68 -10.98 13.00
CA VAL A 48 5.68 -9.51 12.86
C VAL A 48 6.09 -9.11 11.43
N VAL A 49 7.15 -9.71 10.90
CA VAL A 49 7.60 -9.43 9.52
C VAL A 49 6.54 -9.83 8.50
N GLU A 50 5.91 -10.99 8.66
CA GLU A 50 4.83 -11.45 7.78
C GLU A 50 3.61 -10.53 7.81
N GLN A 51 3.21 -10.04 8.99
CA GLN A 51 2.13 -9.05 9.11
C GLN A 51 2.51 -7.72 8.48
N THR A 52 3.75 -7.29 8.70
CA THR A 52 4.29 -6.06 8.12
C THR A 52 4.36 -6.13 6.60
N THR A 53 4.48 -7.33 6.00
CA THR A 53 4.52 -7.48 4.54
C THR A 53 3.30 -6.89 3.86
N ILE A 54 2.10 -7.20 4.33
CA ILE A 54 0.84 -6.71 3.75
C ILE A 54 0.75 -5.18 3.88
N LEU A 55 0.94 -4.67 5.11
CA LEU A 55 0.88 -3.24 5.37
C LEU A 55 2.00 -2.47 4.65
N GLY A 56 3.20 -3.06 4.63
CA GLY A 56 4.37 -2.47 3.97
C GLY A 56 4.19 -2.33 2.46
N LEU A 57 3.72 -3.37 1.79
CA LEU A 57 3.48 -3.34 0.35
C LEU A 57 2.41 -2.30 -0.03
N LEU A 58 1.29 -2.28 0.69
CA LEU A 58 0.24 -1.29 0.45
C LEU A 58 0.69 0.13 0.83
N GLY A 59 1.49 0.28 1.90
CA GLY A 59 2.12 1.54 2.29
C GLY A 59 3.08 2.07 1.23
N PHE A 60 3.92 1.21 0.65
CA PHE A 60 4.81 1.58 -0.46
C PHE A 60 4.02 2.00 -1.70
N ALA A 61 2.94 1.29 -2.03
CA ALA A 61 2.09 1.66 -3.15
C ALA A 61 1.45 3.03 -2.94
N MET A 62 0.96 3.31 -1.74
CA MET A 62 0.44 4.63 -1.37
C MET A 62 1.53 5.71 -1.42
N THR A 63 2.75 5.42 -1.00
CA THR A 63 3.89 6.34 -1.09
C THR A 63 4.18 6.73 -2.54
N VAL A 64 4.08 5.80 -3.49
CA VAL A 64 4.24 6.11 -4.92
C VAL A 64 3.16 7.08 -5.41
N VAL A 65 1.93 6.95 -4.92
CA VAL A 65 0.87 7.92 -5.21
C VAL A 65 1.20 9.30 -4.62
N PHE A 66 1.67 9.38 -3.37
CA PHE A 66 2.12 10.63 -2.75
C PHE A 66 3.25 11.30 -3.52
N ILE A 67 4.26 10.52 -3.94
CA ILE A 67 5.37 11.04 -4.74
C ILE A 67 4.88 11.59 -6.07
N GLY A 68 3.93 10.90 -6.74
CA GLY A 68 3.46 11.29 -8.07
C GLY A 68 2.44 12.42 -8.11
N THR A 69 1.77 12.70 -7.00
CA THR A 69 0.67 13.66 -6.92
C THR A 69 0.92 14.81 -5.95
N GLY A 70 1.97 14.70 -5.13
CA GLY A 70 2.29 15.63 -4.05
C GLY A 70 1.59 15.27 -2.74
N THR A 71 2.18 15.77 -1.64
CA THR A 71 1.70 15.49 -0.27
C THR A 71 0.62 16.47 0.24
N ASP A 72 0.23 17.44 -0.57
CA ASP A 72 -0.86 18.36 -0.23
C ASP A 72 -2.19 17.62 -0.24
N VAL A 73 -2.82 17.45 0.93
CA VAL A 73 -4.08 16.71 1.10
C VAL A 73 -5.23 17.28 0.26
N GLN A 74 -5.20 18.57 -0.06
CA GLN A 74 -6.24 19.21 -0.88
C GLN A 74 -5.99 19.13 -2.38
N LYS A 75 -4.72 19.19 -2.80
CA LYS A 75 -4.31 19.22 -4.20
C LYS A 75 -3.58 17.95 -4.63
N GLY A 76 -2.97 17.25 -3.67
CA GLY A 76 -2.24 16.01 -3.87
C GLY A 76 -3.15 14.78 -3.81
N GLY A 77 -2.65 13.64 -4.23
CA GLY A 77 -3.43 12.42 -4.31
C GLY A 77 -3.17 11.49 -3.14
N ILE A 78 -4.23 11.22 -2.40
CA ILE A 78 -4.27 10.08 -1.48
C ILE A 78 -5.12 9.00 -2.16
N ASP A 79 -4.65 7.76 -2.19
CA ASP A 79 -5.46 6.64 -2.66
C ASP A 79 -6.18 5.98 -1.49
N LEU A 80 -7.38 6.51 -1.16
CA LEU A 80 -8.20 5.92 -0.10
C LEU A 80 -8.76 4.55 -0.48
N SER A 81 -8.78 4.21 -1.76
CA SER A 81 -9.35 2.94 -2.23
C SER A 81 -8.41 1.75 -2.08
N ILE A 82 -7.11 1.96 -1.80
CA ILE A 82 -6.08 0.92 -1.85
C ILE A 82 -6.41 -0.32 -1.00
N ALA A 83 -6.93 -0.13 0.20
CA ALA A 83 -7.30 -1.23 1.09
C ALA A 83 -8.55 -1.97 0.61
N ALA A 84 -9.59 -1.24 0.19
CA ALA A 84 -10.80 -1.83 -0.39
C ALA A 84 -10.52 -2.53 -1.72
N ASN A 85 -9.61 -1.98 -2.53
CA ASN A 85 -9.12 -2.60 -3.76
C ASN A 85 -8.44 -3.94 -3.48
N ALA A 86 -7.56 -3.99 -2.47
CA ALA A 86 -6.93 -5.25 -2.05
C ALA A 86 -7.98 -6.26 -1.54
N GLY A 87 -9.02 -5.81 -0.82
CA GLY A 87 -10.13 -6.65 -0.37
C GLY A 87 -10.95 -7.22 -1.51
N LEU A 88 -11.37 -6.38 -2.46
CA LEU A 88 -12.09 -6.84 -3.66
C LEU A 88 -11.25 -7.83 -4.47
N SER A 89 -9.98 -7.53 -4.68
CA SER A 89 -9.05 -8.43 -5.40
C SER A 89 -8.87 -9.77 -4.67
N ALA A 90 -8.82 -9.75 -3.32
CA ALA A 90 -8.77 -10.96 -2.50
C ALA A 90 -10.07 -11.78 -2.60
N ALA A 91 -11.22 -11.11 -2.61
CA ALA A 91 -12.52 -11.75 -2.82
C ALA A 91 -12.58 -12.47 -4.18
N ILE A 92 -12.19 -11.78 -5.26
CA ILE A 92 -12.15 -12.35 -6.61
C ILE A 92 -11.21 -13.55 -6.65
N TYR A 93 -10.01 -13.44 -6.08
CA TYR A 93 -9.04 -14.54 -6.02
C TYR A 93 -9.62 -15.77 -5.30
N ALA A 94 -10.14 -15.58 -4.09
CA ALA A 94 -10.67 -16.67 -3.27
C ALA A 94 -11.90 -17.34 -3.90
N VAL A 95 -12.83 -16.56 -4.47
CA VAL A 95 -14.02 -17.08 -5.13
C VAL A 95 -13.66 -17.89 -6.37
N LEU A 96 -12.70 -17.45 -7.19
CA LEU A 96 -12.27 -18.19 -8.36
C LEU A 96 -11.61 -19.52 -7.97
N LEU A 97 -10.78 -19.56 -6.93
CA LEU A 97 -10.23 -20.81 -6.42
C LEU A 97 -11.32 -21.74 -5.89
N LYS A 98 -12.27 -21.21 -5.13
CA LYS A 98 -13.44 -21.98 -4.63
C LYS A 98 -14.24 -22.60 -5.77
N ASN A 99 -14.36 -21.91 -6.90
CA ASN A 99 -15.05 -22.37 -8.10
C ASN A 99 -14.21 -23.32 -8.96
N GLY A 100 -13.04 -23.75 -8.50
CA GLY A 100 -12.19 -24.73 -9.18
C GLY A 100 -11.27 -24.16 -10.26
N HIS A 101 -11.14 -22.83 -10.38
CA HIS A 101 -10.16 -22.24 -11.28
C HIS A 101 -8.73 -22.40 -10.72
N GLY A 102 -7.76 -22.57 -11.60
CA GLY A 102 -6.35 -22.70 -11.19
C GLY A 102 -5.74 -21.37 -10.74
N ASP A 103 -4.67 -21.46 -9.96
CA ASP A 103 -3.90 -20.30 -9.46
C ASP A 103 -3.59 -19.22 -10.51
N PRO A 104 -3.13 -19.55 -11.74
CA PRO A 104 -2.81 -18.52 -12.72
C PRO A 104 -4.00 -17.66 -13.13
N VAL A 105 -5.17 -18.29 -13.32
CA VAL A 105 -6.40 -17.58 -13.70
C VAL A 105 -6.87 -16.70 -12.56
N ALA A 106 -6.91 -17.23 -11.34
CA ALA A 106 -7.34 -16.50 -10.15
C ALA A 106 -6.38 -15.32 -9.87
N ALA A 107 -5.07 -15.53 -9.97
CA ALA A 107 -4.08 -14.48 -9.76
C ALA A 107 -4.16 -13.37 -10.82
N LEU A 108 -4.31 -13.72 -12.10
CA LEU A 108 -4.49 -12.74 -13.16
C LEU A 108 -5.77 -11.92 -12.98
N ALA A 109 -6.87 -12.55 -12.56
CA ALA A 109 -8.12 -11.86 -12.30
C ALA A 109 -8.00 -10.92 -11.09
N ALA A 110 -7.35 -11.34 -10.01
CA ALA A 110 -7.11 -10.51 -8.83
C ALA A 110 -6.24 -9.30 -9.15
N VAL A 111 -5.11 -9.51 -9.83
CA VAL A 111 -4.22 -8.42 -10.23
C VAL A 111 -4.91 -7.52 -11.26
N GLY A 112 -5.63 -8.10 -12.20
CA GLY A 112 -6.40 -7.38 -13.21
C GLY A 112 -7.47 -6.49 -12.58
N SER A 113 -8.22 -6.98 -11.60
CA SER A 113 -9.22 -6.18 -10.87
C SER A 113 -8.56 -5.02 -10.13
N GLY A 114 -7.42 -5.28 -9.47
CA GLY A 114 -6.64 -4.24 -8.82
C GLY A 114 -6.22 -3.13 -9.78
N VAL A 115 -5.70 -3.49 -10.94
CA VAL A 115 -5.32 -2.55 -12.01
C VAL A 115 -6.53 -1.76 -12.53
N VAL A 116 -7.69 -2.40 -12.72
CA VAL A 116 -8.92 -1.73 -13.15
C VAL A 116 -9.34 -0.66 -12.15
N VAL A 117 -9.34 -0.97 -10.85
CA VAL A 117 -9.64 0.02 -9.80
C VAL A 117 -8.64 1.17 -9.83
N GLY A 118 -7.34 0.89 -9.99
CA GLY A 118 -6.31 1.92 -10.15
C GLY A 118 -6.52 2.80 -11.40
N LEU A 119 -6.90 2.20 -12.52
CA LEU A 119 -7.28 2.92 -13.74
C LEU A 119 -8.49 3.83 -13.56
N LEU A 120 -9.53 3.35 -12.85
CA LEU A 120 -10.71 4.16 -12.53
C LEU A 120 -10.34 5.39 -11.70
N ASN A 121 -9.51 5.22 -10.66
CA ASN A 121 -8.99 6.34 -9.87
C ASN A 121 -8.19 7.33 -10.73
N GLY A 122 -7.20 6.83 -11.45
CA GLY A 122 -6.36 7.67 -12.29
C GLY A 122 -7.14 8.39 -13.39
N PHE A 123 -8.13 7.74 -14.00
CA PHE A 123 -9.02 8.34 -14.99
C PHE A 123 -9.90 9.43 -14.36
N ALA A 124 -10.51 9.16 -13.20
CA ALA A 124 -11.33 10.13 -12.49
C ALA A 124 -10.53 11.39 -12.13
N VAL A 125 -9.31 11.22 -11.63
CA VAL A 125 -8.46 12.34 -11.22
C VAL A 125 -7.91 13.12 -12.43
N VAL A 126 -7.36 12.41 -13.43
CA VAL A 126 -6.64 13.06 -14.53
C VAL A 126 -7.57 13.55 -15.63
N ARG A 127 -8.57 12.74 -15.99
CA ARG A 127 -9.43 13.03 -17.14
C ARG A 127 -10.70 13.77 -16.75
N LEU A 128 -11.36 13.34 -15.67
CA LEU A 128 -12.57 13.99 -15.16
C LEU A 128 -12.24 15.16 -14.23
N ARG A 129 -10.97 15.33 -13.83
CA ARG A 129 -10.49 16.38 -12.93
C ARG A 129 -11.24 16.43 -11.58
N ILE A 130 -11.68 15.27 -11.12
CA ILE A 130 -12.28 15.13 -9.79
C ILE A 130 -11.15 15.19 -8.75
N MET A 131 -11.40 15.85 -7.63
CA MET A 131 -10.42 15.90 -6.53
C MET A 131 -10.03 14.48 -6.10
N PRO A 132 -8.73 14.19 -5.94
CA PRO A 132 -8.24 12.84 -5.64
C PRO A 132 -8.95 12.19 -4.45
N LEU A 133 -9.11 12.95 -3.36
CA LEU A 133 -9.79 12.49 -2.15
C LEU A 133 -11.23 12.01 -2.43
N LEU A 134 -12.01 12.78 -3.20
CA LEU A 134 -13.40 12.42 -3.54
C LEU A 134 -13.46 11.24 -4.50
N ALA A 135 -12.59 11.22 -5.51
CA ALA A 135 -12.52 10.14 -6.49
C ALA A 135 -12.21 8.80 -5.82
N THR A 136 -11.14 8.77 -5.03
CA THR A 136 -10.69 7.52 -4.37
C THR A 136 -11.63 7.07 -3.26
N LEU A 137 -12.30 8.00 -2.55
CA LEU A 137 -13.34 7.67 -1.58
C LEU A 137 -14.57 7.03 -2.25
N ALA A 138 -15.01 7.57 -3.38
CA ALA A 138 -16.12 6.98 -4.14
C ALA A 138 -15.76 5.58 -4.62
N VAL A 139 -14.57 5.40 -5.22
CA VAL A 139 -14.09 4.11 -5.69
C VAL A 139 -13.87 3.13 -4.53
N MET A 140 -13.41 3.59 -3.36
CA MET A 140 -13.31 2.78 -2.14
C MET A 140 -14.66 2.16 -1.78
N ASN A 141 -15.72 2.96 -1.74
CA ASN A 141 -17.06 2.46 -1.39
C ASN A 141 -17.60 1.49 -2.45
N ILE A 142 -17.35 1.75 -3.73
CA ILE A 142 -17.72 0.83 -4.81
C ILE A 142 -16.96 -0.50 -4.66
N ALA A 143 -15.65 -0.45 -4.45
CA ALA A 143 -14.84 -1.66 -4.28
C ALA A 143 -15.25 -2.46 -3.05
N ALA A 144 -15.51 -1.80 -1.91
CA ALA A 144 -16.00 -2.45 -0.71
C ALA A 144 -17.40 -3.06 -0.90
N GLY A 145 -18.31 -2.38 -1.58
CA GLY A 145 -19.63 -2.94 -1.93
C GLY A 145 -19.54 -4.15 -2.85
N LEU A 146 -18.64 -4.10 -3.84
CA LEU A 146 -18.39 -5.25 -4.73
C LEU A 146 -17.73 -6.41 -3.99
N GLU A 147 -16.81 -6.16 -3.05
CA GLU A 147 -16.23 -7.18 -2.16
C GLU A 147 -17.32 -7.96 -1.44
N LEU A 148 -18.26 -7.24 -0.80
CA LEU A 148 -19.41 -7.85 -0.11
C LEU A 148 -20.32 -8.64 -1.04
N THR A 149 -20.56 -8.12 -2.24
CA THR A 149 -21.41 -8.80 -3.24
C THR A 149 -20.74 -10.09 -3.74
N VAL A 150 -19.45 -10.04 -4.07
CA VAL A 150 -18.69 -11.19 -4.60
C VAL A 150 -18.54 -12.30 -3.56
N THR A 151 -18.41 -11.93 -2.28
CA THR A 151 -18.27 -12.88 -1.16
C THR A 151 -19.62 -13.29 -0.53
N GLU A 152 -20.73 -12.73 -1.02
CA GLU A 152 -22.05 -12.88 -0.36
C GLU A 152 -22.00 -12.50 1.12
N ASN A 153 -21.17 -11.50 1.46
CA ASN A 153 -20.89 -11.03 2.82
C ASN A 153 -20.46 -12.16 3.78
N THR A 154 -19.77 -13.15 3.26
CA THR A 154 -19.24 -14.29 4.04
C THR A 154 -17.74 -14.43 3.88
N VAL A 155 -17.11 -15.17 4.79
CA VAL A 155 -15.71 -15.57 4.65
C VAL A 155 -15.60 -16.64 3.59
N VAL A 156 -14.79 -16.40 2.57
CA VAL A 156 -14.54 -17.36 1.48
C VAL A 156 -13.19 -18.04 1.71
N GLY A 157 -13.22 -19.29 2.17
CA GLY A 157 -12.01 -20.11 2.33
C GLY A 157 -11.37 -20.39 0.97
N ALA A 158 -10.05 -20.37 0.91
CA ALA A 158 -9.29 -20.69 -0.29
C ALA A 158 -8.05 -21.49 0.05
N SER A 159 -7.77 -22.49 -0.77
CA SER A 159 -6.56 -23.31 -0.69
C SER A 159 -6.03 -23.61 -2.09
N SER A 160 -4.73 -23.52 -2.26
CA SER A 160 -4.06 -23.85 -3.53
C SER A 160 -2.58 -24.13 -3.29
N PRO A 161 -1.88 -24.77 -4.25
CA PRO A 161 -0.44 -24.95 -4.17
C PRO A 161 0.35 -23.65 -4.00
N LEU A 162 -0.06 -22.57 -4.67
CA LEU A 162 0.57 -21.25 -4.54
C LEU A 162 0.36 -20.68 -3.13
N LEU A 163 -0.84 -20.76 -2.58
CA LEU A 163 -1.11 -20.30 -1.22
C LEU A 163 -0.31 -21.08 -0.20
N ALA A 164 -0.22 -22.40 -0.34
CA ALA A 164 0.59 -23.24 0.54
C ALA A 164 2.09 -22.88 0.46
N LEU A 165 2.62 -22.61 -0.73
CA LEU A 165 4.00 -22.15 -0.93
C LEU A 165 4.25 -20.80 -0.25
N LEU A 166 3.32 -19.86 -0.37
CA LEU A 166 3.44 -18.52 0.23
C LEU A 166 3.34 -18.57 1.76
N THR A 167 2.45 -19.41 2.31
CA THR A 167 2.22 -19.51 3.75
C THR A 167 3.31 -20.31 4.46
N SER A 168 3.69 -21.46 3.92
CA SER A 168 4.59 -22.42 4.57
C SER A 168 6.00 -22.41 4.00
N GLY A 169 6.19 -21.81 2.82
CA GLY A 169 7.47 -21.77 2.12
C GLY A 169 8.51 -20.97 2.91
N ARG A 170 9.70 -21.54 3.01
CA ARG A 170 10.85 -20.86 3.61
C ARG A 170 12.06 -21.04 2.69
N PHE A 171 12.73 -19.94 2.39
CA PHE A 171 13.97 -19.93 1.63
C PHE A 171 15.05 -19.25 2.46
N LEU A 172 16.18 -19.92 2.68
CA LEU A 172 17.26 -19.45 3.57
C LEU A 172 16.77 -19.11 5.00
N GLY A 173 15.78 -19.83 5.52
CA GLY A 173 15.20 -19.58 6.84
C GLY A 173 14.21 -18.40 6.93
N ILE A 174 14.02 -17.66 5.84
CA ILE A 174 13.12 -16.52 5.73
C ILE A 174 11.81 -16.99 5.07
N SER A 175 10.65 -16.49 5.56
CA SER A 175 9.34 -16.83 4.98
C SER A 175 9.18 -16.28 3.56
N SER A 176 8.40 -16.97 2.73
CA SER A 176 8.08 -16.50 1.37
C SER A 176 7.43 -15.13 1.35
N LEU A 177 6.60 -14.81 2.35
CA LEU A 177 5.98 -13.48 2.50
C LEU A 177 7.03 -12.38 2.72
N ALA A 178 8.02 -12.63 3.58
CA ALA A 178 9.11 -11.68 3.82
C ALA A 178 9.97 -11.49 2.56
N TRP A 179 10.22 -12.54 1.78
CA TRP A 179 10.88 -12.41 0.48
C TRP A 179 10.09 -11.56 -0.50
N CYS A 180 8.75 -11.69 -0.54
CA CYS A 180 7.91 -10.81 -1.36
C CYS A 180 8.08 -9.34 -0.95
N LEU A 181 8.12 -9.04 0.35
CA LEU A 181 8.37 -7.67 0.83
C LEU A 181 9.75 -7.16 0.39
N ILE A 182 10.81 -7.96 0.60
CA ILE A 182 12.18 -7.58 0.23
C ILE A 182 12.31 -7.35 -1.28
N LEU A 183 11.77 -8.24 -2.09
CA LEU A 183 11.86 -8.13 -3.56
C LEU A 183 11.08 -6.91 -4.09
N VAL A 184 9.83 -6.74 -3.64
CA VAL A 184 9.01 -5.63 -4.10
C VAL A 184 9.57 -4.29 -3.60
N SER A 185 9.99 -4.20 -2.33
CA SER A 185 10.59 -2.97 -1.80
C SER A 185 11.91 -2.63 -2.50
N SER A 186 12.77 -3.61 -2.75
CA SER A 186 14.03 -3.40 -3.49
C SER A 186 13.78 -2.92 -4.91
N LEU A 187 12.80 -3.53 -5.61
CA LEU A 187 12.40 -3.11 -6.95
C LEU A 187 11.85 -1.67 -6.94
N LEU A 188 11.01 -1.34 -5.95
CA LEU A 188 10.46 -0.01 -5.80
C LEU A 188 11.53 1.04 -5.56
N VAL A 189 12.45 0.77 -4.65
CA VAL A 189 13.61 1.64 -4.39
C VAL A 189 14.40 1.85 -5.68
N ALA A 190 14.68 0.77 -6.41
CA ALA A 190 15.40 0.85 -7.69
C ALA A 190 14.66 1.72 -8.72
N VAL A 191 13.34 1.51 -8.87
CA VAL A 191 12.53 2.27 -9.84
C VAL A 191 12.36 3.73 -9.40
N VAL A 192 12.03 3.98 -8.15
CA VAL A 192 11.72 5.34 -7.66
C VAL A 192 12.98 6.20 -7.53
N HIS A 193 14.10 5.64 -7.03
CA HIS A 193 15.30 6.44 -6.76
C HIS A 193 16.32 6.43 -7.90
N TYR A 194 16.39 5.34 -8.68
CA TYR A 194 17.45 5.17 -9.68
C TYR A 194 16.97 5.18 -11.14
N SER A 195 15.65 5.40 -11.39
CA SER A 195 15.13 5.45 -12.76
C SER A 195 14.72 6.87 -13.19
N ARG A 196 14.71 7.09 -14.51
CA ARG A 196 14.16 8.32 -15.12
C ARG A 196 12.67 8.50 -14.79
N THR A 197 11.95 7.41 -14.61
CA THR A 197 10.54 7.43 -14.26
C THR A 197 10.34 7.99 -12.84
N GLY A 198 11.14 7.54 -11.88
CA GLY A 198 11.09 8.04 -10.51
C GLY A 198 11.45 9.53 -10.42
N LEU A 199 12.53 9.96 -11.10
CA LEU A 199 12.89 11.39 -11.14
C LEU A 199 11.76 12.27 -11.68
N ARG A 200 11.09 11.83 -12.74
CA ARG A 200 9.94 12.56 -13.30
C ARG A 200 8.73 12.51 -12.37
N LEU A 201 8.52 11.41 -11.68
CA LEU A 201 7.46 11.27 -10.68
C LEU A 201 7.64 12.29 -9.55
N TYR A 202 8.86 12.41 -9.01
CA TYR A 202 9.20 13.45 -8.03
C TYR A 202 9.02 14.87 -8.57
N ALA A 203 9.41 15.12 -9.82
CA ALA A 203 9.22 16.42 -10.45
C ALA A 203 7.73 16.79 -10.57
N VAL A 204 6.88 15.82 -10.94
CA VAL A 204 5.43 16.03 -11.06
C VAL A 204 4.79 16.30 -9.70
N GLY A 205 5.11 15.49 -8.67
CA GLY A 205 4.54 15.67 -7.34
C GLY A 205 5.08 16.91 -6.61
N GLY A 206 6.33 17.31 -6.90
CA GLY A 206 6.92 18.51 -6.31
C GLY A 206 6.26 19.79 -6.80
N GLN A 207 6.10 19.95 -8.12
CA GLN A 207 5.41 21.10 -8.70
C GLN A 207 4.88 20.79 -10.10
N ILE A 208 3.58 20.54 -10.20
CA ILE A 208 2.91 20.10 -11.44
C ILE A 208 3.11 21.11 -12.57
N GLU A 209 2.99 22.41 -12.30
CA GLU A 209 3.11 23.46 -13.33
C GLU A 209 4.54 23.58 -13.86
N ALA A 210 5.55 23.50 -12.99
CA ALA A 210 6.95 23.49 -13.43
C ALA A 210 7.29 22.24 -14.25
N ALA A 211 6.82 21.08 -13.84
CA ALA A 211 6.99 19.83 -14.57
C ALA A 211 6.35 19.91 -15.98
N ARG A 212 5.15 20.50 -16.06
CA ARG A 212 4.45 20.73 -17.34
C ARG A 212 5.20 21.70 -18.22
N ALA A 213 5.74 22.80 -17.68
CA ALA A 213 6.55 23.76 -18.42
C ALA A 213 7.86 23.13 -18.94
N ALA A 214 8.41 22.15 -18.23
CA ALA A 214 9.55 21.34 -18.67
C ALA A 214 9.18 20.24 -19.69
N GLY A 215 7.94 20.21 -20.20
CA GLY A 215 7.49 19.25 -21.21
C GLY A 215 7.14 17.85 -20.68
N ILE A 216 7.03 17.66 -19.35
CA ILE A 216 6.65 16.38 -18.75
C ILE A 216 5.12 16.24 -18.84
N ASN A 217 4.65 15.11 -19.38
CA ASN A 217 3.23 14.79 -19.40
C ASN A 217 2.75 14.37 -17.99
N THR A 218 2.40 15.36 -17.17
CA THR A 218 2.03 15.16 -15.76
C THR A 218 0.87 14.17 -15.58
N GLY A 219 -0.13 14.21 -16.47
CA GLY A 219 -1.28 13.30 -16.40
C GLY A 219 -0.89 11.82 -16.51
N ARG A 220 0.11 11.48 -17.34
CA ARG A 220 0.59 10.08 -17.47
C ARG A 220 1.24 9.58 -16.18
N TYR A 221 1.99 10.44 -15.49
CA TYR A 221 2.65 10.06 -14.24
C TYR A 221 1.66 9.92 -13.09
N ILE A 222 0.68 10.82 -13.00
CA ILE A 222 -0.40 10.74 -12.01
C ILE A 222 -1.24 9.48 -12.25
N LEU A 223 -1.70 9.24 -13.49
CA LEU A 223 -2.45 8.02 -13.81
C LEU A 223 -1.62 6.77 -13.54
N GLY A 224 -0.35 6.78 -13.92
CA GLY A 224 0.58 5.67 -13.69
C GLY A 224 0.77 5.34 -12.21
N SER A 225 0.81 6.32 -11.31
CA SER A 225 0.91 6.09 -9.86
C SER A 225 -0.34 5.38 -9.30
N TYR A 226 -1.55 5.74 -9.73
CA TYR A 226 -2.77 5.04 -9.33
C TYR A 226 -2.86 3.61 -9.90
N VAL A 227 -2.48 3.44 -11.17
CA VAL A 227 -2.43 2.10 -11.80
C VAL A 227 -1.43 1.21 -11.08
N PHE A 228 -0.27 1.75 -10.73
CA PHE A 228 0.72 1.04 -9.95
C PHE A 228 0.22 0.68 -8.55
N SER A 229 -0.45 1.62 -7.87
CA SER A 229 -1.12 1.36 -6.58
C SER A 229 -2.11 0.20 -6.69
N GLY A 230 -2.95 0.23 -7.72
CA GLY A 230 -3.90 -0.85 -8.00
C GLY A 230 -3.24 -2.20 -8.31
N PHE A 231 -2.15 -2.20 -9.07
CA PHE A 231 -1.37 -3.41 -9.35
C PHE A 231 -0.82 -4.03 -8.05
N VAL A 232 -0.19 -3.22 -7.20
CA VAL A 232 0.36 -3.69 -5.91
C VAL A 232 -0.76 -4.17 -4.99
N ALA A 233 -1.92 -3.50 -4.97
CA ALA A 233 -3.09 -3.96 -4.21
C ALA A 233 -3.55 -5.35 -4.67
N GLY A 234 -3.62 -5.57 -5.99
CA GLY A 234 -3.95 -6.86 -6.58
C GLY A 234 -2.93 -7.95 -6.25
N VAL A 235 -1.64 -7.67 -6.28
CA VAL A 235 -0.60 -8.62 -5.87
C VAL A 235 -0.68 -8.90 -4.37
N THR A 236 -0.85 -7.86 -3.55
CA THR A 236 -0.94 -8.01 -2.09
C THR A 236 -2.19 -8.79 -1.67
N SER A 237 -3.27 -8.74 -2.45
CA SER A 237 -4.49 -9.52 -2.20
C SER A 237 -4.22 -11.03 -2.12
N ILE A 238 -3.34 -11.55 -2.96
CA ILE A 238 -2.93 -12.95 -2.96
C ILE A 238 -2.21 -13.29 -1.64
N LEU A 239 -1.35 -12.38 -1.16
CA LEU A 239 -0.66 -12.53 0.12
C LEU A 239 -1.62 -12.47 1.32
N ILE A 240 -2.66 -11.62 1.25
CA ILE A 240 -3.73 -11.58 2.25
C ILE A 240 -4.44 -12.92 2.33
N VAL A 241 -4.89 -13.45 1.19
CA VAL A 241 -5.58 -14.76 1.14
C VAL A 241 -4.65 -15.88 1.58
N SER A 242 -3.37 -15.86 1.19
CA SER A 242 -2.39 -16.83 1.64
C SER A 242 -2.26 -16.86 3.16
N ARG A 243 -2.15 -15.68 3.79
CA ARG A 243 -1.94 -15.59 5.24
C ARG A 243 -3.18 -15.99 6.04
N LEU A 244 -4.38 -15.64 5.57
CA LEU A 244 -5.63 -15.92 6.26
C LEU A 244 -6.27 -17.25 5.85
N SER A 245 -5.75 -17.90 4.80
CA SER A 245 -6.36 -19.05 4.11
C SER A 245 -7.80 -18.77 3.68
N ALA A 246 -8.16 -17.50 3.56
CA ALA A 246 -9.49 -17.04 3.19
C ALA A 246 -9.47 -15.58 2.73
N SER A 247 -10.50 -15.17 2.01
CA SER A 247 -10.88 -13.77 1.89
C SER A 247 -11.93 -13.45 2.95
N THR A 248 -11.66 -12.40 3.74
CA THR A 248 -12.56 -11.93 4.79
C THR A 248 -13.06 -10.53 4.46
N PRO A 249 -14.37 -10.28 4.45
CA PRO A 249 -14.92 -8.94 4.25
C PRO A 249 -14.37 -7.95 5.29
N GLY A 250 -14.20 -6.70 4.85
CA GLY A 250 -13.75 -5.63 5.75
C GLY A 250 -12.25 -5.31 5.66
N THR A 251 -11.56 -5.76 4.62
CA THR A 251 -10.14 -5.42 4.36
C THR A 251 -9.92 -3.89 4.27
N SER A 252 -10.95 -3.12 3.95
CA SER A 252 -10.93 -1.64 3.96
C SER A 252 -10.53 -1.03 5.31
N LEU A 253 -10.70 -1.74 6.42
CA LEU A 253 -10.25 -1.31 7.76
C LEU A 253 -8.73 -1.16 7.86
N LEU A 254 -7.96 -1.77 6.97
CA LEU A 254 -6.51 -1.61 6.90
C LEU A 254 -6.08 -0.23 6.37
N LEU A 255 -7.01 0.59 5.88
CA LEU A 255 -6.69 1.90 5.29
C LEU A 255 -5.94 2.82 6.27
N LEU A 256 -6.40 2.91 7.52
CA LEU A 256 -5.76 3.79 8.52
C LEU A 256 -4.33 3.35 8.88
N PRO A 257 -4.04 2.08 9.17
CA PRO A 257 -2.67 1.61 9.35
C PRO A 257 -1.77 1.84 8.13
N ILE A 258 -2.30 1.63 6.91
CA ILE A 258 -1.56 1.87 5.65
C ILE A 258 -1.22 3.35 5.51
N LEU A 259 -2.21 4.22 5.70
CA LEU A 259 -2.04 5.67 5.64
C LEU A 259 -1.02 6.15 6.68
N ALA A 260 -1.14 5.67 7.92
CA ALA A 260 -0.21 6.02 8.99
C ALA A 260 1.22 5.59 8.65
N SER A 261 1.43 4.38 8.13
CA SER A 261 2.76 3.89 7.74
C SER A 261 3.36 4.71 6.59
N ALA A 262 2.56 5.06 5.58
CA ALA A 262 3.00 5.86 4.46
C ALA A 262 3.34 7.31 4.87
N LEU A 263 2.52 7.93 5.73
CA LEU A 263 2.77 9.29 6.23
C LEU A 263 3.99 9.35 7.15
N LEU A 264 4.21 8.36 8.00
CA LEU A 264 5.42 8.29 8.84
C LEU A 264 6.70 8.25 8.00
N GLY A 265 6.66 7.66 6.81
CA GLY A 265 7.77 7.64 5.88
C GLY A 265 8.05 8.98 5.17
N THR A 266 7.14 9.96 5.26
CA THR A 266 7.30 11.30 4.65
C THR A 266 7.82 12.36 5.63
N VAL A 267 7.92 12.05 6.90
CA VAL A 267 8.41 12.91 7.99
C VAL A 267 9.88 12.66 8.24
#